data_2f7aecc600b4f64aa86c5f0ce26cf9ac
#
_entry.id   2f7aecc600b4f64aa86c5f0ce26cf9ac
#
_cell.length_a   1.000
_cell.length_b   1.000
_cell.length_c   1.000
_cell.angle_alpha   90.00
_cell.angle_beta   90.00
_cell.angle_gamma   90.00
#
_symmetry.space_group_name_H-M   'P 1'
#
loop_
_entity.id
_entity.type
_entity.pdbx_description
1 polymer ?
#
loop_
_entity_poly.entity_id
_entity_poly.type
_entity_poly.pdbx_seq_one_letter_code
_entity_poly.pdbx_strand_id
1 'polypeptide(L)'
;MKLASVIALAVALVVAAPGAARASDGLAFRGYGTAAVDGVLSPGEWDTAGHVDFQANRSPVAGGGTVPATAFVMNDATNLYTAVRVAVTTLDNSAFDQFFGPPGSNGFGPGNDILRTVPWAFEDASWKQSGSAWEWIADLADGGTQDGTSSVRVSGGVAVFEVAHPLNTADDLHDFSLTIPSHVDYVGLFQHCIAGSCALTNFTPYPSKIVVVSGTHIPPDTTITSGPADGAEVSEYATFELAGSDDVAPPSEITFECKVDAQEWAPCETSFWSDATDDGWHTVSVRAFDDMLNVDPTPAERRWRTDTTSPSRPRVLRRGRTLRFSATDAGTPRGNIHFRCALDAKRLHDCGSRFRVRAGRHRVRIRAVDPAGNASDVKIVRLAA
;
A
#
# COMPACT_ATOMS: atom_id res chain seq x y z
N MET A 1 -20.83 45.99 -17.72
CA MET A 1 -21.30 45.94 -16.33
C MET A 1 -20.63 44.69 -15.71
N LYS A 2 -19.60 44.89 -14.92
CA LYS A 2 -18.88 43.80 -14.25
C LYS A 2 -19.71 43.33 -13.06
N LEU A 3 -20.26 42.11 -13.09
CA LEU A 3 -20.76 41.47 -11.88
C LEU A 3 -19.59 40.75 -11.22
N ALA A 4 -19.01 41.37 -10.22
CA ALA A 4 -18.15 40.66 -9.28
C ALA A 4 -19.07 39.84 -8.37
N SER A 5 -19.14 38.55 -8.58
CA SER A 5 -19.81 37.63 -7.67
C SER A 5 -18.91 37.38 -6.47
N VAL A 6 -19.13 38.11 -5.39
CA VAL A 6 -18.55 37.77 -4.08
C VAL A 6 -19.30 36.55 -3.56
N ILE A 7 -18.71 35.39 -3.69
CA ILE A 7 -19.17 34.17 -3.00
C ILE A 7 -18.43 34.12 -1.66
N ALA A 8 -19.12 34.53 -0.60
CA ALA A 8 -18.64 34.26 0.75
C ALA A 8 -18.80 32.75 1.06
N LEU A 9 -17.71 32.01 0.95
CA LEU A 9 -17.65 30.61 1.32
C LEU A 9 -17.54 30.53 2.84
N ALA A 10 -18.65 30.27 3.54
CA ALA A 10 -18.63 29.91 4.95
C ALA A 10 -18.12 28.48 5.08
N VAL A 11 -16.84 28.30 5.32
CA VAL A 11 -16.28 27.00 5.71
C VAL A 11 -16.69 26.72 7.14
N ALA A 12 -17.69 25.89 7.32
CA ALA A 12 -18.05 25.35 8.62
C ALA A 12 -16.98 24.33 9.05
N LEU A 13 -16.10 24.73 9.95
CA LEU A 13 -15.16 23.85 10.62
C LEU A 13 -15.96 22.87 11.49
N VAL A 14 -16.19 21.65 11.04
CA VAL A 14 -16.70 20.58 11.88
C VAL A 14 -15.56 20.09 12.77
N VAL A 15 -15.52 20.59 14.01
CA VAL A 15 -14.64 20.05 15.05
C VAL A 15 -15.25 18.72 15.49
N ALA A 16 -14.73 17.61 15.00
CA ALA A 16 -15.06 16.28 15.48
C ALA A 16 -14.40 16.04 16.85
N ALA A 17 -15.20 15.56 17.82
CA ALA A 17 -14.73 15.15 19.14
C ALA A 17 -13.75 13.94 19.03
N PRO A 18 -12.84 13.75 20.00
CA PRO A 18 -11.80 12.73 19.91
C PRO A 18 -12.37 11.35 20.26
N GLY A 19 -12.82 10.63 19.26
CA GLY A 19 -12.96 9.18 19.32
C GLY A 19 -11.87 8.61 18.39
N ALA A 20 -11.08 7.68 18.88
CA ALA A 20 -9.97 7.08 18.15
C ALA A 20 -10.45 6.39 16.84
N ALA A 21 -10.63 7.19 15.79
CA ALA A 21 -10.61 6.72 14.43
C ALA A 21 -9.14 6.78 13.98
N ARG A 22 -8.61 5.67 13.47
CA ARG A 22 -7.39 5.71 12.65
C ARG A 22 -7.62 6.81 11.62
N ALA A 23 -6.70 7.76 11.53
CA ALA A 23 -6.68 8.71 10.44
C ALA A 23 -6.79 7.89 9.15
N SER A 24 -7.84 8.09 8.37
CA SER A 24 -7.89 7.54 7.03
C SER A 24 -6.76 8.22 6.28
N ASP A 25 -5.75 7.46 5.88
CA ASP A 25 -4.78 7.98 4.93
C ASP A 25 -5.57 8.51 3.74
N GLY A 26 -5.29 9.76 3.33
CA GLY A 26 -5.99 10.39 2.23
C GLY A 26 -5.78 9.62 0.93
N LEU A 27 -6.58 9.93 -0.08
CA LEU A 27 -6.45 9.30 -1.39
C LEU A 27 -5.11 9.70 -2.03
N ALA A 28 -4.44 8.74 -2.64
CA ALA A 28 -3.29 8.97 -3.50
C ALA A 28 -3.68 8.60 -4.94
N PHE A 29 -3.88 9.63 -5.78
CA PHE A 29 -4.18 9.43 -7.19
C PHE A 29 -2.88 9.23 -7.96
N ARG A 30 -2.84 8.22 -8.80
CA ARG A 30 -1.71 7.88 -9.65
C ARG A 30 -2.20 7.28 -10.94
N GLY A 31 -1.52 7.55 -12.01
CA GLY A 31 -1.81 6.96 -13.30
C GLY A 31 -0.96 7.61 -14.38
N TYR A 32 -0.58 6.87 -15.40
CA TYR A 32 0.16 7.39 -16.54
C TYR A 32 -0.58 7.12 -17.84
N GLY A 33 -0.84 8.19 -18.57
CA GLY A 33 -1.54 8.12 -19.83
C GLY A 33 -1.86 9.52 -20.34
N THR A 34 -2.36 9.57 -21.57
CA THR A 34 -2.76 10.82 -22.25
C THR A 34 -4.27 10.75 -22.52
N ALA A 35 -4.98 11.83 -22.25
CA ALA A 35 -6.39 11.97 -22.58
C ALA A 35 -6.62 13.09 -23.61
N ALA A 36 -7.63 12.94 -24.44
CA ALA A 36 -8.20 14.01 -25.25
C ALA A 36 -9.23 14.77 -24.39
N VAL A 37 -9.05 16.07 -24.22
CA VAL A 37 -9.97 16.91 -23.45
C VAL A 37 -11.14 17.31 -24.32
N ASP A 38 -12.11 16.40 -24.53
CA ASP A 38 -13.25 16.58 -25.44
C ASP A 38 -14.63 16.41 -24.79
N GLY A 39 -14.65 16.13 -23.48
CA GLY A 39 -15.85 15.90 -22.68
C GLY A 39 -16.39 14.47 -22.79
N VAL A 40 -15.57 13.52 -23.27
CA VAL A 40 -15.96 12.12 -23.45
C VAL A 40 -14.87 11.19 -22.90
N LEU A 41 -15.18 10.42 -21.89
CA LEU A 41 -14.27 9.36 -21.42
C LEU A 41 -14.32 8.19 -22.44
N SER A 42 -13.46 8.22 -23.42
CA SER A 42 -13.40 7.20 -24.47
C SER A 42 -12.87 5.86 -23.92
N PRO A 43 -13.34 4.70 -24.42
CA PRO A 43 -12.83 3.41 -23.99
C PRO A 43 -11.31 3.29 -24.16
N GLY A 44 -10.61 2.87 -23.11
CA GLY A 44 -9.15 2.70 -23.08
C GLY A 44 -8.37 3.97 -22.73
N GLU A 45 -8.98 5.14 -22.78
CA GLU A 45 -8.30 6.42 -22.58
C GLU A 45 -7.94 6.67 -21.11
N TRP A 46 -8.84 6.31 -20.20
CA TRP A 46 -8.68 6.51 -18.75
C TRP A 46 -8.47 5.21 -17.98
N ASP A 47 -8.14 4.10 -18.66
CA ASP A 47 -8.00 2.78 -18.03
C ASP A 47 -6.80 2.72 -17.07
N THR A 48 -5.79 3.55 -17.27
CA THR A 48 -4.59 3.65 -16.42
C THR A 48 -4.68 4.75 -15.38
N ALA A 49 -5.79 5.50 -15.34
CA ALA A 49 -5.96 6.58 -14.38
C ALA A 49 -6.26 6.05 -12.97
N GLY A 50 -5.65 6.68 -11.97
CA GLY A 50 -6.12 6.56 -10.59
C GLY A 50 -7.53 7.12 -10.49
N HIS A 51 -8.45 6.43 -9.81
CA HIS A 51 -9.83 6.89 -9.73
C HIS A 51 -10.43 6.68 -8.33
N VAL A 52 -11.50 7.42 -8.07
CA VAL A 52 -12.33 7.26 -6.87
C VAL A 52 -13.81 7.38 -7.23
N ASP A 53 -14.60 6.41 -6.78
CA ASP A 53 -16.05 6.46 -6.85
C ASP A 53 -16.61 7.19 -5.61
N PHE A 54 -17.57 8.08 -5.83
CA PHE A 54 -18.20 8.85 -4.77
C PHE A 54 -19.67 9.12 -5.04
N GLN A 55 -20.37 9.69 -4.05
CA GLN A 55 -21.75 10.14 -4.20
C GLN A 55 -21.78 11.67 -4.26
N ALA A 56 -22.09 12.19 -5.42
CA ALA A 56 -22.19 13.63 -5.64
C ALA A 56 -23.54 14.17 -5.18
N ASN A 57 -23.55 15.25 -4.40
CA ASN A 57 -24.75 15.92 -3.97
C ASN A 57 -25.43 16.66 -5.15
N ARG A 58 -26.74 16.49 -5.27
CA ARG A 58 -27.54 17.20 -6.25
C ARG A 58 -28.09 18.51 -5.69
N SER A 59 -28.18 19.54 -6.54
CA SER A 59 -28.90 20.75 -6.20
C SER A 59 -30.30 20.45 -5.65
N PRO A 60 -30.74 21.12 -4.58
CA PRO A 60 -32.10 20.97 -4.06
C PRO A 60 -33.19 21.22 -5.11
N VAL A 61 -32.96 22.14 -6.04
CA VAL A 61 -33.89 22.42 -7.16
C VAL A 61 -33.97 21.25 -8.16
N ALA A 62 -32.91 20.48 -8.29
CA ALA A 62 -32.89 19.25 -9.08
C ALA A 62 -33.44 18.01 -8.33
N GLY A 63 -34.12 18.22 -7.19
CA GLY A 63 -34.69 17.18 -6.35
C GLY A 63 -33.80 16.72 -5.19
N GLY A 64 -32.62 17.31 -5.00
CA GLY A 64 -31.68 16.96 -3.92
C GLY A 64 -31.16 15.52 -3.99
N GLY A 65 -30.68 15.01 -2.85
CA GLY A 65 -30.10 13.66 -2.73
C GLY A 65 -28.73 13.55 -3.39
N THR A 66 -28.31 12.33 -3.64
CA THR A 66 -26.99 12.02 -4.22
C THR A 66 -27.11 11.21 -5.52
N VAL A 67 -26.07 11.28 -6.34
CA VAL A 67 -25.93 10.49 -7.58
C VAL A 67 -24.54 9.90 -7.67
N PRO A 68 -24.38 8.75 -8.35
CA PRO A 68 -23.07 8.16 -8.58
C PRO A 68 -22.17 9.11 -9.39
N ALA A 69 -20.91 9.18 -8.99
CA ALA A 69 -19.86 9.92 -9.67
C ALA A 69 -18.52 9.19 -9.53
N THR A 70 -17.62 9.46 -10.48
CA THR A 70 -16.23 8.96 -10.46
C THR A 70 -15.30 10.09 -10.83
N ALA A 71 -14.24 10.30 -10.06
CA ALA A 71 -13.13 11.18 -10.42
C ALA A 71 -11.94 10.36 -10.89
N PHE A 72 -11.21 10.88 -11.87
CA PHE A 72 -10.03 10.26 -12.49
C PHE A 72 -8.88 11.24 -12.48
N VAL A 73 -7.66 10.71 -12.30
CA VAL A 73 -6.41 11.49 -12.35
C VAL A 73 -5.32 10.64 -12.98
N MET A 74 -4.61 11.22 -13.94
CA MET A 74 -3.38 10.64 -14.51
C MET A 74 -2.49 11.76 -15.05
N ASN A 75 -1.25 11.46 -15.37
CA ASN A 75 -0.36 12.38 -16.08
C ASN A 75 0.32 11.67 -17.25
N ASP A 76 0.79 12.46 -18.21
CA ASP A 76 1.84 12.04 -19.15
C ASP A 76 3.18 12.74 -18.82
N ALA A 77 4.10 12.78 -19.76
CA ALA A 77 5.39 13.42 -19.56
C ALA A 77 5.30 14.96 -19.42
N THR A 78 4.18 15.57 -19.79
CA THR A 78 4.04 17.01 -19.94
C THR A 78 2.81 17.60 -19.27
N ASN A 79 1.76 16.82 -19.09
CA ASN A 79 0.46 17.30 -18.58
C ASN A 79 -0.06 16.42 -17.46
N LEU A 80 -0.78 17.06 -16.54
CA LEU A 80 -1.71 16.43 -15.61
C LEU A 80 -3.10 16.42 -16.25
N TYR A 81 -3.79 15.28 -16.19
CA TYR A 81 -5.16 15.11 -16.65
C TYR A 81 -6.05 14.74 -15.48
N THR A 82 -7.17 15.43 -15.36
CA THR A 82 -8.19 15.12 -14.36
C THR A 82 -9.56 15.09 -15.01
N ALA A 83 -10.44 14.23 -14.52
CA ALA A 83 -11.81 14.19 -14.98
C ALA A 83 -12.79 13.87 -13.86
N VAL A 84 -14.02 14.34 -14.00
CA VAL A 84 -15.16 13.91 -13.18
C VAL A 84 -16.31 13.51 -14.09
N ARG A 85 -16.79 12.29 -13.88
CA ARG A 85 -18.01 11.79 -14.50
C ARG A 85 -19.11 11.74 -13.44
N VAL A 86 -20.26 12.36 -13.70
CA VAL A 86 -21.36 12.43 -12.73
C VAL A 86 -22.72 12.20 -13.39
N ALA A 87 -23.61 11.44 -12.75
CA ALA A 87 -24.92 11.08 -13.27
C ALA A 87 -25.94 12.23 -13.12
N VAL A 88 -25.78 13.30 -13.90
CA VAL A 88 -26.69 14.46 -13.97
C VAL A 88 -27.01 14.81 -15.40
N THR A 89 -28.19 15.38 -15.62
CA THR A 89 -28.70 15.70 -16.95
C THR A 89 -28.62 17.18 -17.31
N THR A 90 -28.38 18.02 -16.31
CA THR A 90 -28.33 19.49 -16.46
C THR A 90 -27.21 20.06 -15.60
N LEU A 91 -26.58 21.11 -16.11
CA LEU A 91 -25.41 21.74 -15.52
C LEU A 91 -25.53 23.26 -15.67
N ASP A 92 -26.31 23.98 -14.89
CA ASP A 92 -26.32 25.44 -15.02
C ASP A 92 -24.90 26.00 -14.66
N ASN A 93 -24.73 26.56 -13.48
CA ASN A 93 -23.42 27.02 -12.97
C ASN A 93 -22.69 25.92 -12.19
N SER A 94 -22.87 24.65 -12.58
CA SER A 94 -22.14 23.54 -11.97
C SER A 94 -20.65 23.63 -12.25
N ALA A 95 -19.82 23.25 -11.29
CA ALA A 95 -18.38 23.39 -11.39
C ALA A 95 -17.64 22.14 -10.93
N PHE A 96 -16.50 21.91 -11.53
CA PHE A 96 -15.44 21.06 -11.02
C PHE A 96 -14.29 21.95 -10.59
N ASP A 97 -14.10 22.08 -9.29
CA ASP A 97 -13.06 22.91 -8.68
C ASP A 97 -11.95 22.02 -8.14
N GLN A 98 -10.73 22.35 -8.42
CA GLN A 98 -9.54 21.61 -8.05
C GLN A 98 -8.54 22.57 -7.40
N PHE A 99 -7.97 22.16 -6.28
CA PHE A 99 -7.02 22.92 -5.52
C PHE A 99 -5.74 22.13 -5.35
N PHE A 100 -4.64 22.73 -5.73
CA PHE A 100 -3.31 22.13 -5.67
C PHE A 100 -2.44 22.94 -4.74
N GLY A 101 -1.57 22.29 -3.99
CA GLY A 101 -0.65 22.98 -3.11
C GLY A 101 0.56 22.13 -2.74
N PRO A 102 1.63 22.76 -2.24
CA PRO A 102 2.80 22.01 -1.81
C PRO A 102 2.44 21.01 -0.72
N PRO A 103 3.20 19.92 -0.59
CA PRO A 103 2.94 18.90 0.42
C PRO A 103 2.74 19.46 1.83
N GLY A 104 1.62 19.14 2.46
CA GLY A 104 1.23 19.64 3.79
C GLY A 104 0.41 20.94 3.78
N SER A 105 0.03 21.47 2.61
CA SER A 105 -0.69 22.77 2.48
C SER A 105 -2.20 22.66 2.59
N ASN A 106 -2.79 21.48 2.54
CA ASN A 106 -4.24 21.24 2.46
C ASN A 106 -4.92 21.69 1.15
N GLY A 107 -4.19 22.06 0.12
CA GLY A 107 -4.76 22.62 -1.10
C GLY A 107 -5.39 24.01 -0.94
N PHE A 108 -5.35 24.63 0.24
CA PHE A 108 -5.89 25.96 0.52
C PHE A 108 -4.82 26.85 1.15
N GLY A 109 -4.56 28.00 0.56
CA GLY A 109 -3.63 28.98 1.12
C GLY A 109 -2.78 29.70 0.06
N PRO A 110 -1.85 30.57 0.48
CA PRO A 110 -1.00 31.30 -0.44
C PRO A 110 -0.11 30.37 -1.25
N GLY A 111 -0.01 30.64 -2.55
CA GLY A 111 0.79 29.85 -3.48
C GLY A 111 0.17 28.50 -3.85
N ASN A 112 -1.12 28.31 -3.56
CA ASN A 112 -1.90 27.19 -4.06
C ASN A 112 -2.61 27.59 -5.34
N ASP A 113 -2.57 26.71 -6.28
CA ASP A 113 -3.19 26.86 -7.58
C ASP A 113 -4.62 26.30 -7.59
N ILE A 114 -5.48 26.85 -8.44
CA ILE A 114 -6.90 26.55 -8.52
C ILE A 114 -7.31 26.39 -9.98
N LEU A 115 -7.74 25.20 -10.35
CA LEU A 115 -8.34 24.95 -11.65
C LEU A 115 -9.86 24.84 -11.50
N ARG A 116 -10.59 25.72 -12.13
CA ARG A 116 -12.05 25.69 -12.15
C ARG A 116 -12.60 25.47 -13.55
N THR A 117 -13.43 24.44 -13.67
CA THR A 117 -14.14 24.15 -14.91
C THR A 117 -15.64 24.29 -14.72
N VAL A 118 -16.24 25.14 -15.51
CA VAL A 118 -17.69 25.32 -15.64
C VAL A 118 -18.13 25.02 -17.08
N PRO A 119 -19.41 24.77 -17.37
CA PRO A 119 -19.86 24.37 -18.70
C PRO A 119 -19.47 25.29 -19.86
N TRP A 120 -19.10 26.53 -19.58
CA TRP A 120 -18.79 27.55 -20.62
C TRP A 120 -17.42 28.22 -20.44
N ALA A 121 -16.65 27.86 -19.40
CA ALA A 121 -15.36 28.48 -19.12
C ALA A 121 -14.43 27.57 -18.35
N PHE A 122 -13.15 27.81 -18.53
CA PHE A 122 -12.07 27.32 -17.70
C PHE A 122 -11.38 28.52 -17.06
N GLU A 123 -11.12 28.45 -15.77
CA GLU A 123 -10.39 29.46 -15.01
C GLU A 123 -9.19 28.79 -14.36
N ASP A 124 -8.03 29.38 -14.55
CA ASP A 124 -6.80 29.17 -13.87
C ASP A 124 -6.60 30.33 -12.89
N ALA A 125 -6.34 30.04 -11.62
CA ALA A 125 -6.42 31.02 -10.57
C ALA A 125 -5.58 30.67 -9.36
N SER A 126 -5.19 31.63 -8.59
CA SER A 126 -4.42 31.48 -7.37
C SER A 126 -5.05 32.18 -6.16
N TRP A 127 -4.68 31.72 -4.94
CA TRP A 127 -5.08 32.38 -3.72
C TRP A 127 -4.18 33.55 -3.37
N LYS A 128 -4.76 34.72 -3.19
CA LYS A 128 -4.06 35.91 -2.70
C LYS A 128 -4.62 36.46 -1.40
N GLN A 129 -3.74 36.97 -0.57
CA GLN A 129 -4.11 37.63 0.65
C GLN A 129 -4.38 39.12 0.37
N SER A 130 -5.62 39.55 0.61
CA SER A 130 -6.04 40.96 0.56
C SER A 130 -6.44 41.38 1.97
N GLY A 131 -5.52 42.05 2.69
CA GLY A 131 -5.71 42.38 4.09
C GLY A 131 -5.78 41.15 5.01
N SER A 132 -6.92 40.91 5.66
CA SER A 132 -7.19 39.74 6.47
C SER A 132 -8.01 38.67 5.74
N ALA A 133 -8.41 38.91 4.50
CA ALA A 133 -9.19 37.99 3.68
C ALA A 133 -8.31 37.30 2.64
N TRP A 134 -8.74 36.12 2.25
CA TRP A 134 -8.19 35.37 1.11
C TRP A 134 -9.14 35.56 -0.05
N GLU A 135 -8.59 35.96 -1.19
CA GLU A 135 -9.34 36.18 -2.43
C GLU A 135 -8.82 35.23 -3.50
N TRP A 136 -9.70 34.69 -4.29
CA TRP A 136 -9.45 33.96 -5.50
C TRP A 136 -9.27 34.96 -6.64
N ILE A 137 -8.13 34.95 -7.31
CA ILE A 137 -7.83 35.86 -8.41
C ILE A 137 -7.42 35.00 -9.62
N ALA A 138 -8.12 35.19 -10.75
CA ALA A 138 -7.72 34.55 -12.00
C ALA A 138 -6.31 35.02 -12.40
N ASP A 139 -5.45 34.14 -12.81
CA ASP A 139 -4.03 34.43 -13.08
C ASP A 139 -3.86 35.47 -14.17
N LEU A 140 -4.68 35.44 -15.22
CA LEU A 140 -4.73 36.51 -16.23
C LEU A 140 -5.03 37.90 -15.64
N ALA A 141 -5.74 37.97 -14.52
CA ALA A 141 -6.07 39.26 -13.88
C ALA A 141 -4.92 39.77 -12.99
N ASP A 142 -3.99 38.90 -12.63
CA ASP A 142 -2.86 39.14 -11.75
C ASP A 142 -1.52 39.21 -12.47
N GLY A 143 -1.52 39.04 -13.78
CA GLY A 143 -0.32 39.11 -14.61
C GLY A 143 0.30 37.74 -14.94
N GLY A 144 -0.35 36.68 -14.52
CA GLY A 144 -0.02 35.30 -14.90
C GLY A 144 -0.63 34.89 -16.25
N THR A 145 -0.54 33.59 -16.53
CA THR A 145 -1.06 32.99 -17.76
C THR A 145 -2.23 32.02 -17.43
N GLN A 146 -2.98 31.64 -18.43
CA GLN A 146 -3.99 30.59 -18.30
C GLN A 146 -3.48 29.35 -19.02
N ASP A 147 -2.99 28.40 -18.27
CA ASP A 147 -2.14 27.33 -18.78
C ASP A 147 -2.83 25.96 -18.92
N GLY A 148 -4.09 25.89 -18.73
CA GLY A 148 -4.84 24.67 -18.88
C GLY A 148 -5.90 24.70 -19.99
N THR A 149 -6.50 23.57 -20.23
CA THR A 149 -7.66 23.40 -21.09
C THR A 149 -8.71 22.55 -20.41
N SER A 150 -9.98 22.81 -20.69
CA SER A 150 -11.04 21.96 -20.18
C SER A 150 -12.14 21.72 -21.22
N SER A 151 -12.90 20.67 -21.03
CA SER A 151 -14.10 20.37 -21.78
C SER A 151 -15.19 19.84 -20.86
N VAL A 152 -16.42 20.25 -21.13
CA VAL A 152 -17.60 19.79 -20.39
C VAL A 152 -18.67 19.33 -21.37
N ARG A 153 -19.18 18.12 -21.16
CA ARG A 153 -20.24 17.56 -22.01
C ARG A 153 -21.27 16.82 -21.18
N VAL A 154 -22.54 16.98 -21.55
CA VAL A 154 -23.65 16.18 -21.03
C VAL A 154 -24.19 15.30 -22.14
N SER A 155 -24.21 13.99 -21.92
CA SER A 155 -24.71 13.01 -22.87
C SER A 155 -25.29 11.80 -22.15
N GLY A 156 -26.45 11.31 -22.59
CA GLY A 156 -27.06 10.09 -22.05
C GLY A 156 -27.38 10.12 -20.53
N GLY A 157 -27.57 11.32 -19.95
CA GLY A 157 -27.82 11.45 -18.52
C GLY A 157 -26.56 11.49 -17.65
N VAL A 158 -25.41 11.68 -18.26
CA VAL A 158 -24.11 11.80 -17.59
C VAL A 158 -23.43 13.07 -18.04
N ALA A 159 -22.89 13.82 -17.10
CA ALA A 159 -21.98 14.93 -17.35
C ALA A 159 -20.53 14.46 -17.15
N VAL A 160 -19.65 14.91 -18.04
CA VAL A 160 -18.21 14.70 -17.95
C VAL A 160 -17.53 16.07 -17.97
N PHE A 161 -16.63 16.28 -17.03
CA PHE A 161 -15.70 17.40 -16.97
C PHE A 161 -14.30 16.84 -17.16
N GLU A 162 -13.54 17.35 -18.08
CA GLU A 162 -12.16 16.98 -18.34
C GLU A 162 -11.28 18.21 -18.29
N VAL A 163 -10.09 18.07 -17.74
CA VAL A 163 -9.07 19.12 -17.61
C VAL A 163 -7.72 18.54 -17.98
N ALA A 164 -6.94 19.29 -18.73
CA ALA A 164 -5.50 19.08 -18.86
C ALA A 164 -4.77 20.37 -18.45
N HIS A 165 -3.74 20.22 -17.64
CA HIS A 165 -2.86 21.30 -17.20
C HIS A 165 -1.40 20.86 -17.37
N PRO A 166 -0.51 21.74 -17.91
CA PRO A 166 0.91 21.41 -17.97
C PRO A 166 1.49 21.08 -16.60
N LEU A 167 2.38 20.09 -16.51
CA LEU A 167 3.09 19.78 -15.26
C LEU A 167 4.04 20.89 -14.83
N ASN A 168 4.50 21.67 -15.80
CA ASN A 168 5.37 22.81 -15.57
C ASN A 168 4.99 23.92 -16.56
N THR A 169 4.52 25.02 -16.03
CA THR A 169 4.30 26.26 -16.76
C THR A 169 5.52 27.16 -16.54
N ALA A 170 5.70 28.19 -17.27
CA ALA A 170 6.74 29.19 -16.96
C ALA A 170 6.28 30.21 -15.90
N ASP A 171 5.12 29.99 -15.28
CA ASP A 171 4.47 30.90 -14.33
C ASP A 171 4.52 30.38 -12.88
N ASP A 172 5.72 30.14 -12.38
CA ASP A 172 5.96 29.61 -11.02
C ASP A 172 5.40 30.46 -9.86
N LEU A 173 4.84 31.63 -10.15
CA LEU A 173 4.24 32.54 -9.14
C LEU A 173 2.74 32.25 -8.94
N HIS A 174 2.09 31.67 -9.92
CA HIS A 174 0.66 31.45 -9.95
C HIS A 174 0.31 29.96 -10.05
N ASP A 175 1.15 29.16 -10.74
CA ASP A 175 0.91 27.75 -11.02
C ASP A 175 1.78 26.81 -10.19
N PHE A 176 1.31 25.58 -10.04
CA PHE A 176 2.15 24.51 -9.54
C PHE A 176 3.16 24.07 -10.60
N SER A 177 4.39 23.84 -10.21
CA SER A 177 5.41 23.18 -11.04
C SER A 177 5.73 21.79 -10.50
N LEU A 178 5.46 20.77 -11.29
CA LEU A 178 5.67 19.37 -10.92
C LEU A 178 6.78 18.76 -11.76
N THR A 179 7.80 18.26 -11.09
CA THR A 179 8.82 17.39 -11.71
C THR A 179 8.39 15.93 -11.61
N ILE A 180 8.91 15.09 -12.48
CA ILE A 180 8.67 13.65 -12.43
C ILE A 180 9.90 12.96 -11.80
N PRO A 181 9.77 12.18 -10.72
CA PRO A 181 8.58 11.99 -9.90
C PRO A 181 8.40 13.12 -8.88
N SER A 182 7.16 13.45 -8.56
CA SER A 182 6.80 14.36 -7.47
C SER A 182 5.36 14.14 -7.02
N HIS A 183 4.92 14.86 -5.99
CA HIS A 183 3.53 14.87 -5.58
C HIS A 183 3.08 16.27 -5.15
N VAL A 184 1.78 16.48 -5.21
CA VAL A 184 1.12 17.72 -4.80
C VAL A 184 -0.09 17.37 -3.95
N ASP A 185 -0.37 18.17 -2.91
CA ASP A 185 -1.62 18.04 -2.16
C ASP A 185 -2.79 18.44 -3.07
N TYR A 186 -3.88 17.67 -2.97
CA TYR A 186 -5.01 17.82 -3.87
C TYR A 186 -6.34 17.81 -3.14
N VAL A 187 -7.18 18.80 -3.46
CA VAL A 187 -8.58 18.81 -3.04
C VAL A 187 -9.47 18.97 -4.27
N GLY A 188 -10.32 17.99 -4.50
CA GLY A 188 -11.30 17.98 -5.59
C GLY A 188 -12.70 18.22 -5.06
N LEU A 189 -13.38 19.21 -5.63
CA LEU A 189 -14.75 19.56 -5.30
C LEU A 189 -15.62 19.49 -6.54
N PHE A 190 -16.78 18.87 -6.41
CA PHE A 190 -17.83 18.95 -7.42
C PHE A 190 -19.02 19.74 -6.89
N GLN A 191 -19.46 20.73 -7.64
CA GLN A 191 -20.60 21.56 -7.32
C GLN A 191 -21.69 21.40 -8.37
N HIS A 192 -22.86 20.89 -7.96
CA HIS A 192 -24.04 20.82 -8.83
C HIS A 192 -24.97 22.00 -8.58
N CYS A 193 -25.11 22.87 -9.55
CA CYS A 193 -25.91 24.09 -9.46
C CYS A 193 -27.02 24.10 -10.50
N ILE A 194 -28.27 24.36 -10.06
CA ILE A 194 -29.43 24.57 -10.91
C ILE A 194 -30.19 25.79 -10.42
N ALA A 195 -30.48 26.73 -11.34
CA ALA A 195 -31.24 27.96 -11.06
C ALA A 195 -30.69 28.75 -9.82
N GLY A 196 -29.37 28.82 -9.69
CA GLY A 196 -28.72 29.51 -8.58
C GLY A 196 -28.70 28.75 -7.23
N SER A 197 -29.24 27.54 -7.16
CA SER A 197 -29.17 26.68 -5.98
C SER A 197 -28.12 25.60 -6.19
N CYS A 198 -27.13 25.55 -5.31
CA CYS A 198 -25.97 24.67 -5.44
C CYS A 198 -25.88 23.66 -4.29
N ALA A 199 -25.35 22.50 -4.60
CA ALA A 199 -24.92 21.50 -3.64
C ALA A 199 -23.47 21.11 -3.91
N LEU A 200 -22.62 21.20 -2.90
CA LEU A 200 -21.18 20.92 -2.96
C LEU A 200 -20.88 19.51 -2.48
N THR A 201 -19.92 18.86 -3.14
CA THR A 201 -19.33 17.59 -2.72
C THR A 201 -17.82 17.70 -2.73
N ASN A 202 -17.20 17.50 -1.58
CA ASN A 202 -15.76 17.20 -1.50
C ASN A 202 -15.61 15.69 -1.64
N PHE A 203 -14.92 15.24 -2.68
CA PHE A 203 -14.69 13.81 -2.90
C PHE A 203 -13.29 13.35 -2.52
N THR A 204 -12.45 14.26 -2.05
CA THR A 204 -11.08 13.96 -1.60
C THR A 204 -10.95 14.21 -0.10
N PRO A 205 -10.95 13.16 0.76
CA PRO A 205 -10.64 13.34 2.18
C PRO A 205 -9.21 13.87 2.34
N TYR A 206 -9.01 14.79 3.26
CA TYR A 206 -7.67 15.30 3.58
C TYR A 206 -6.90 14.28 4.45
N PRO A 207 -5.59 14.07 4.23
CA PRO A 207 -4.73 14.59 3.16
C PRO A 207 -4.80 13.74 1.89
N SER A 208 -5.35 14.27 0.79
CA SER A 208 -5.29 13.61 -0.51
C SER A 208 -4.18 14.22 -1.36
N LYS A 209 -3.58 13.42 -2.23
CA LYS A 209 -2.47 13.85 -3.07
C LYS A 209 -2.58 13.30 -4.50
N ILE A 210 -2.02 14.03 -5.45
CA ILE A 210 -1.71 13.51 -6.77
C ILE A 210 -0.22 13.19 -6.81
N VAL A 211 0.12 12.01 -7.27
CA VAL A 211 1.51 11.56 -7.50
C VAL A 211 1.74 11.56 -9.00
N VAL A 212 2.69 12.38 -9.44
CA VAL A 212 3.11 12.46 -10.84
C VAL A 212 4.15 11.41 -11.12
N VAL A 213 3.92 10.63 -12.17
CA VAL A 213 4.66 9.40 -12.44
C VAL A 213 5.26 9.36 -13.82
N SER A 214 6.35 8.60 -14.01
CA SER A 214 6.94 8.38 -15.33
C SER A 214 6.27 7.20 -16.03
N GLY A 215 6.17 7.23 -17.36
CA GLY A 215 5.49 6.20 -18.14
C GLY A 215 6.19 4.84 -18.24
N THR A 216 7.29 4.66 -17.55
CA THR A 216 8.06 3.41 -17.52
C THR A 216 7.86 2.68 -16.20
N HIS A 217 6.61 2.47 -15.78
CA HIS A 217 6.35 1.72 -14.56
C HIS A 217 6.46 0.22 -14.81
N ILE A 218 7.53 -0.34 -14.31
CA ILE A 218 7.68 -1.78 -14.11
C ILE A 218 7.12 -2.05 -12.71
N PRO A 219 6.22 -3.04 -12.51
CA PRO A 219 5.82 -3.43 -11.17
C PRO A 219 7.02 -3.81 -10.31
N PRO A 220 6.97 -3.56 -8.99
CA PRO A 220 8.08 -3.89 -8.10
C PRO A 220 8.36 -5.40 -8.09
N ASP A 221 9.58 -5.77 -7.72
CA ASP A 221 10.00 -7.15 -7.52
C ASP A 221 10.18 -7.43 -6.02
N THR A 222 9.72 -8.59 -5.57
CA THR A 222 9.73 -8.98 -4.16
C THR A 222 10.81 -10.02 -3.88
N THR A 223 11.57 -9.83 -2.81
CA THR A 223 12.57 -10.79 -2.37
C THR A 223 12.43 -11.12 -0.88
N ILE A 224 12.42 -12.41 -0.54
CA ILE A 224 12.58 -12.88 0.84
C ILE A 224 14.09 -13.00 1.11
N THR A 225 14.65 -12.04 1.85
CA THR A 225 16.09 -11.90 2.07
C THR A 225 16.63 -12.77 3.21
N SER A 226 15.77 -13.10 4.18
CA SER A 226 16.14 -13.95 5.33
C SER A 226 14.94 -14.79 5.78
N GLY A 227 15.22 -15.80 6.60
CA GLY A 227 14.23 -16.71 7.14
C GLY A 227 14.65 -18.16 7.00
N PRO A 228 13.79 -19.14 7.36
CA PRO A 228 14.05 -20.55 7.12
C PRO A 228 14.40 -20.77 5.65
N ALA A 229 15.41 -21.61 5.39
CA ALA A 229 15.69 -22.04 4.02
C ALA A 229 14.48 -22.78 3.43
N ASP A 230 14.34 -22.79 2.11
CA ASP A 230 13.26 -23.53 1.48
C ASP A 230 13.33 -25.02 1.85
N GLY A 231 12.21 -25.55 2.34
CA GLY A 231 12.13 -26.91 2.86
C GLY A 231 12.72 -27.15 4.25
N ALA A 232 13.18 -26.11 4.96
CA ALA A 232 13.70 -26.26 6.33
C ALA A 232 12.61 -26.64 7.34
N GLU A 233 13.02 -27.31 8.42
CA GLU A 233 12.15 -27.60 9.56
C GLU A 233 12.43 -26.62 10.70
N VAL A 234 11.36 -26.12 11.36
CA VAL A 234 11.41 -25.20 12.50
C VAL A 234 10.54 -25.72 13.65
N SER A 235 10.94 -25.43 14.88
CA SER A 235 10.22 -25.89 16.08
C SER A 235 9.19 -24.90 16.61
N GLU A 236 9.11 -23.73 16.02
CA GLU A 236 8.23 -22.65 16.44
C GLU A 236 7.75 -21.87 15.19
N TYR A 237 7.39 -20.61 15.36
CA TYR A 237 7.06 -19.70 14.26
C TYR A 237 8.28 -19.43 13.35
N ALA A 238 8.01 -19.17 12.10
CA ALA A 238 9.02 -18.75 11.13
C ALA A 238 9.04 -17.20 11.03
N THR A 239 10.23 -16.60 10.99
CA THR A 239 10.40 -15.16 10.75
C THR A 239 11.08 -14.96 9.41
N PHE A 240 10.63 -13.96 8.66
CA PHE A 240 11.15 -13.62 7.34
C PHE A 240 11.50 -12.14 7.28
N GLU A 241 12.60 -11.81 6.60
CA GLU A 241 12.94 -10.44 6.23
C GLU A 241 12.64 -10.27 4.74
N LEU A 242 12.00 -9.16 4.41
CA LEU A 242 11.49 -8.83 3.09
C LEU A 242 12.23 -7.64 2.52
N ALA A 243 12.42 -7.62 1.21
CA ALA A 243 12.87 -6.47 0.48
C ALA A 243 12.12 -6.38 -0.85
N GLY A 244 11.84 -5.16 -1.27
CA GLY A 244 11.33 -4.86 -2.59
C GLY A 244 12.32 -4.02 -3.37
N SER A 245 12.28 -4.12 -4.68
CA SER A 245 13.01 -3.26 -5.59
C SER A 245 12.09 -2.81 -6.71
N ASP A 246 12.26 -1.57 -7.14
CA ASP A 246 11.48 -0.93 -8.17
C ASP A 246 12.38 -0.01 -9.01
N ASP A 247 11.95 0.36 -10.21
CA ASP A 247 12.71 1.23 -11.11
C ASP A 247 12.59 2.72 -10.75
N VAL A 248 11.54 3.09 -10.00
CA VAL A 248 11.24 4.47 -9.62
C VAL A 248 11.06 4.62 -8.11
N ALA A 249 10.26 3.75 -7.46
CA ALA A 249 9.99 3.86 -6.04
C ALA A 249 11.21 3.50 -5.20
N PRO A 250 11.66 4.38 -4.28
CA PRO A 250 12.72 4.01 -3.35
C PRO A 250 12.25 2.89 -2.41
N PRO A 251 13.16 2.05 -1.89
CA PRO A 251 12.78 0.93 -1.01
C PRO A 251 11.94 1.31 0.22
N SER A 252 12.00 2.58 0.66
CA SER A 252 11.22 3.10 1.78
C SER A 252 9.74 3.33 1.45
N GLU A 253 9.37 3.35 0.19
CA GLU A 253 8.00 3.55 -0.30
C GLU A 253 7.36 2.25 -0.81
N ILE A 254 8.13 1.16 -0.84
CA ILE A 254 7.62 -0.16 -1.17
C ILE A 254 6.92 -0.75 0.06
N THR A 255 5.69 -1.18 -0.12
CA THR A 255 4.87 -1.86 0.90
C THR A 255 4.64 -3.31 0.53
N PHE A 256 4.24 -4.13 1.50
CA PHE A 256 4.09 -5.57 1.29
C PHE A 256 2.73 -6.07 1.75
N GLU A 257 2.26 -7.10 1.07
CA GLU A 257 1.23 -8.01 1.55
C GLU A 257 1.79 -9.42 1.63
N CYS A 258 1.44 -10.10 2.72
CA CYS A 258 1.81 -11.48 2.99
C CYS A 258 0.55 -12.33 3.12
N LYS A 259 0.70 -13.60 2.78
CA LYS A 259 -0.26 -14.64 3.18
C LYS A 259 0.49 -15.90 3.55
N VAL A 260 -0.08 -16.68 4.46
CA VAL A 260 0.42 -18.00 4.82
C VAL A 260 -0.63 -19.02 4.42
N ASP A 261 -0.21 -20.04 3.67
CA ASP A 261 -1.08 -21.11 3.16
C ASP A 261 -2.29 -20.57 2.38
N ALA A 262 -3.49 -20.92 2.83
CA ALA A 262 -4.74 -20.53 2.20
C ALA A 262 -5.35 -19.24 2.78
N GLN A 263 -4.60 -18.51 3.60
CA GLN A 263 -5.08 -17.24 4.13
C GLN A 263 -5.24 -16.19 3.01
N GLU A 264 -6.05 -15.18 3.28
CA GLU A 264 -6.17 -14.02 2.41
C GLU A 264 -4.91 -13.14 2.51
N TRP A 265 -4.65 -12.35 1.47
CA TRP A 265 -3.60 -11.35 1.48
C TRP A 265 -3.87 -10.29 2.55
N ALA A 266 -2.88 -9.98 3.35
CA ALA A 266 -2.94 -8.94 4.37
C ALA A 266 -1.65 -8.12 4.40
N PRO A 267 -1.72 -6.81 4.70
CA PRO A 267 -0.54 -5.98 4.87
C PRO A 267 0.44 -6.58 5.88
N CYS A 268 1.73 -6.53 5.56
CA CYS A 268 2.79 -7.00 6.44
C CYS A 268 3.99 -6.04 6.42
N GLU A 269 4.77 -6.07 7.50
CA GLU A 269 6.00 -5.28 7.64
C GLU A 269 7.18 -5.97 6.93
N THR A 270 8.27 -5.21 6.74
CA THR A 270 9.54 -5.74 6.18
C THR A 270 10.13 -6.88 7.01
N SER A 271 9.81 -6.96 8.29
CA SER A 271 10.06 -8.11 9.15
C SER A 271 8.73 -8.76 9.49
N PHE A 272 8.47 -9.91 8.93
CA PHE A 272 7.22 -10.66 9.06
C PHE A 272 7.45 -11.95 9.82
N TRP A 273 6.59 -12.29 10.77
CA TRP A 273 6.56 -13.58 11.45
C TRP A 273 5.25 -14.31 11.19
N SER A 274 5.37 -15.60 10.91
CA SER A 274 4.22 -16.47 10.66
C SER A 274 3.61 -16.94 11.97
N ASP A 275 2.29 -16.91 12.07
CA ASP A 275 1.52 -17.50 13.18
C ASP A 275 1.18 -18.98 12.93
N ALA A 276 1.66 -19.58 11.84
CA ALA A 276 1.47 -20.99 11.52
C ALA A 276 2.31 -21.86 12.44
N THR A 277 1.71 -22.32 13.54
CA THR A 277 2.34 -23.13 14.58
C THR A 277 1.92 -24.61 14.55
N ASP A 278 0.97 -24.98 13.71
CA ASP A 278 0.55 -26.36 13.55
C ASP A 278 1.63 -27.19 12.87
N ASP A 279 1.80 -28.43 13.30
CA ASP A 279 2.77 -29.34 12.69
C ASP A 279 2.38 -29.62 11.22
N GLY A 280 3.26 -29.34 10.31
CA GLY A 280 3.00 -29.56 8.89
C GLY A 280 3.82 -28.67 7.96
N TRP A 281 3.50 -28.74 6.68
CA TRP A 281 4.07 -27.88 5.66
C TRP A 281 3.30 -26.59 5.56
N HIS A 282 4.03 -25.49 5.53
CA HIS A 282 3.51 -24.14 5.34
C HIS A 282 4.21 -23.45 4.18
N THR A 283 3.52 -22.52 3.57
CA THR A 283 4.06 -21.66 2.51
C THR A 283 3.71 -20.22 2.83
N VAL A 284 4.70 -19.33 2.86
CA VAL A 284 4.47 -17.89 2.81
C VAL A 284 4.56 -17.45 1.37
N SER A 285 3.62 -16.62 0.94
CA SER A 285 3.69 -15.86 -0.31
C SER A 285 3.72 -14.38 0.05
N VAL A 286 4.59 -13.61 -0.59
CA VAL A 286 4.79 -12.19 -0.35
C VAL A 286 4.75 -11.46 -1.68
N ARG A 287 4.05 -10.34 -1.74
CA ARG A 287 4.04 -9.45 -2.91
C ARG A 287 4.26 -8.01 -2.50
N ALA A 288 5.07 -7.32 -3.26
CA ALA A 288 5.34 -5.91 -3.07
C ALA A 288 4.30 -5.04 -3.81
N PHE A 289 4.14 -3.85 -3.30
CA PHE A 289 3.45 -2.74 -3.95
C PHE A 289 4.40 -1.55 -3.96
N ASP A 290 4.51 -0.92 -5.10
CA ASP A 290 5.17 0.37 -5.20
C ASP A 290 4.28 1.50 -4.65
N ASP A 291 4.78 2.71 -4.71
CA ASP A 291 4.05 3.92 -4.31
C ASP A 291 2.89 4.24 -5.27
N MET A 292 2.78 3.57 -6.40
CA MET A 292 1.70 3.67 -7.39
C MET A 292 0.65 2.57 -7.28
N LEU A 293 0.81 1.68 -6.29
CA LEU A 293 -0.02 0.50 -6.10
C LEU A 293 0.08 -0.54 -7.24
N ASN A 294 1.13 -0.48 -8.09
CA ASN A 294 1.44 -1.62 -8.93
C ASN A 294 1.86 -2.78 -8.06
N VAL A 295 1.37 -3.95 -8.41
CA VAL A 295 1.57 -5.18 -7.63
C VAL A 295 2.59 -6.04 -8.33
N ASP A 296 3.55 -6.57 -7.59
CA ASP A 296 4.44 -7.62 -8.10
C ASP A 296 3.61 -8.79 -8.68
N PRO A 297 3.71 -9.06 -9.99
CA PRO A 297 2.97 -10.15 -10.63
C PRO A 297 3.56 -11.53 -10.31
N THR A 298 4.74 -11.57 -9.68
CA THR A 298 5.51 -12.79 -9.37
C THR A 298 5.86 -12.89 -7.89
N PRO A 299 4.85 -13.05 -6.99
CA PRO A 299 5.07 -13.07 -5.55
C PRO A 299 6.21 -14.00 -5.14
N ALA A 300 7.07 -13.55 -4.23
CA ALA A 300 8.10 -14.40 -3.66
C ALA A 300 7.49 -15.45 -2.73
N GLU A 301 7.95 -16.69 -2.85
CA GLU A 301 7.43 -17.78 -2.04
C GLU A 301 8.56 -18.49 -1.27
N ARG A 302 8.24 -18.94 -0.05
CA ARG A 302 9.11 -19.77 0.76
C ARG A 302 8.29 -20.83 1.46
N ARG A 303 8.74 -22.09 1.38
CA ARG A 303 8.10 -23.22 2.02
C ARG A 303 8.94 -23.72 3.18
N TRP A 304 8.31 -24.00 4.31
CA TRP A 304 8.96 -24.61 5.48
C TRP A 304 8.05 -25.66 6.10
N ARG A 305 8.59 -26.38 7.05
CA ARG A 305 7.83 -27.33 7.85
C ARG A 305 7.92 -26.98 9.32
N THR A 306 6.78 -26.79 9.98
CA THR A 306 6.70 -26.70 11.42
C THR A 306 6.63 -28.10 12.01
N ASP A 307 7.47 -28.40 13.02
CA ASP A 307 7.47 -29.61 13.79
C ASP A 307 7.74 -29.25 15.24
N THR A 308 6.68 -29.23 16.05
CA THR A 308 6.74 -28.87 17.48
C THR A 308 6.91 -30.09 18.37
N THR A 309 6.90 -31.29 17.80
CA THR A 309 6.98 -32.53 18.56
C THR A 309 8.43 -32.91 18.88
N SER A 310 8.66 -33.37 20.10
CA SER A 310 9.99 -33.86 20.46
C SER A 310 10.15 -35.32 20.14
N PRO A 311 11.35 -35.75 19.69
CA PRO A 311 11.64 -37.15 19.50
C PRO A 311 11.42 -37.98 20.76
N SER A 312 11.08 -39.24 20.59
CA SER A 312 10.99 -40.17 21.71
C SER A 312 12.31 -40.30 22.46
N ARG A 313 12.22 -40.53 23.76
CA ARG A 313 13.41 -40.81 24.58
C ARG A 313 14.24 -41.95 23.97
N PRO A 314 15.58 -41.81 23.80
CA PRO A 314 16.41 -42.79 23.11
C PRO A 314 16.30 -44.20 23.69
N ARG A 315 16.04 -45.15 22.82
CA ARG A 315 16.25 -46.61 23.12
C ARG A 315 17.73 -46.91 22.95
N VAL A 316 18.28 -47.68 23.89
CA VAL A 316 19.72 -48.00 23.91
C VAL A 316 19.89 -49.50 23.89
N LEU A 317 20.57 -50.00 22.88
CA LEU A 317 21.01 -51.39 22.80
C LEU A 317 22.52 -51.44 23.10
N ARG A 318 22.89 -52.20 24.12
CA ARG A 318 24.30 -52.40 24.52
C ARG A 318 24.82 -53.69 23.88
N ARG A 319 25.97 -53.62 23.21
CA ARG A 319 26.74 -54.77 22.76
C ARG A 319 28.22 -54.57 23.24
N GLY A 320 28.59 -55.27 24.28
CA GLY A 320 29.88 -55.05 24.94
C GLY A 320 30.04 -53.61 25.44
N ARG A 321 31.03 -52.90 24.89
CA ARG A 321 31.31 -51.51 25.19
C ARG A 321 30.70 -50.49 24.20
N THR A 322 29.92 -50.98 23.24
CA THR A 322 29.26 -50.16 22.24
C THR A 322 27.79 -50.00 22.58
N LEU A 323 27.34 -48.77 22.68
CA LEU A 323 25.92 -48.42 22.77
C LEU A 323 25.43 -48.02 21.38
N ARG A 324 24.26 -48.54 20.99
CA ARG A 324 23.55 -48.10 19.79
C ARG A 324 22.27 -47.45 20.21
N PHE A 325 21.96 -46.32 19.56
CA PHE A 325 20.82 -45.48 19.87
C PHE A 325 19.78 -45.54 18.74
N SER A 326 18.52 -45.45 19.11
CA SER A 326 17.43 -45.20 18.20
C SER A 326 16.35 -44.38 18.89
N ALA A 327 15.70 -43.54 18.16
CA ALA A 327 14.52 -42.79 18.55
C ALA A 327 13.52 -42.75 17.40
N THR A 328 12.30 -42.39 17.68
CA THR A 328 11.24 -42.15 16.69
C THR A 328 10.63 -40.82 16.97
N ASP A 329 10.16 -40.19 15.92
CA ASP A 329 9.39 -38.96 15.95
C ASP A 329 8.20 -39.11 14.99
N ALA A 330 7.12 -38.39 15.27
CA ALA A 330 5.92 -38.43 14.45
C ALA A 330 6.14 -37.76 13.09
N GLY A 331 6.88 -36.66 13.08
CA GLY A 331 7.12 -35.83 11.92
C GLY A 331 8.45 -36.10 11.21
N THR A 332 9.44 -36.66 11.90
CA THR A 332 10.80 -36.79 11.38
C THR A 332 11.15 -38.22 11.00
N PRO A 333 11.62 -38.49 9.76
CA PRO A 333 12.18 -39.79 9.40
C PRO A 333 13.33 -40.19 10.32
N ARG A 334 13.39 -41.45 10.71
CA ARG A 334 14.39 -41.96 11.68
C ARG A 334 15.84 -41.65 11.31
N GLY A 335 16.15 -41.54 10.03
CA GLY A 335 17.49 -41.19 9.54
C GLY A 335 17.93 -39.78 9.82
N ASN A 336 16.98 -38.88 10.06
CA ASN A 336 17.21 -37.46 10.29
C ASN A 336 17.28 -37.09 11.79
N ILE A 337 17.04 -38.08 12.67
CA ILE A 337 17.17 -37.83 14.12
C ILE A 337 18.65 -37.91 14.49
N HIS A 338 19.16 -36.85 15.09
CA HIS A 338 20.53 -36.77 15.60
C HIS A 338 20.60 -37.13 17.10
N PHE A 339 21.80 -37.48 17.58
CA PHE A 339 21.98 -37.81 18.99
C PHE A 339 23.06 -36.90 19.58
N ARG A 340 22.81 -36.43 20.78
CA ARG A 340 23.79 -35.73 21.62
C ARG A 340 24.10 -36.57 22.82
N CYS A 341 25.40 -36.82 23.07
CA CYS A 341 25.88 -37.70 24.12
C CYS A 341 26.84 -36.96 25.09
N ALA A 342 26.86 -37.42 26.32
CA ALA A 342 27.87 -36.99 27.28
C ALA A 342 28.33 -38.20 28.12
N LEU A 343 29.64 -38.33 28.32
CA LEU A 343 30.24 -39.28 29.21
C LEU A 343 30.54 -38.60 30.56
N ASP A 344 30.01 -39.17 31.61
CA ASP A 344 30.17 -38.72 33.01
C ASP A 344 29.68 -37.26 33.20
N ALA A 345 30.54 -36.36 33.70
CA ALA A 345 30.23 -34.97 33.96
C ALA A 345 30.41 -34.01 32.75
N LYS A 346 30.81 -34.54 31.58
CA LYS A 346 31.04 -33.74 30.38
C LYS A 346 29.72 -33.13 29.82
N ARG A 347 29.84 -32.06 29.04
CA ARG A 347 28.69 -31.50 28.32
C ARG A 347 28.21 -32.40 27.21
N LEU A 348 26.92 -32.32 26.86
CA LEU A 348 26.35 -32.98 25.69
C LEU A 348 27.00 -32.42 24.43
N HIS A 349 27.45 -33.27 23.55
CA HIS A 349 27.98 -32.97 22.20
C HIS A 349 27.41 -33.93 21.20
N ASP A 350 27.44 -33.56 19.93
CA ASP A 350 26.92 -34.40 18.88
C ASP A 350 27.68 -35.72 18.81
N CYS A 351 26.91 -36.80 18.68
CA CYS A 351 27.45 -38.15 18.56
C CYS A 351 26.60 -38.92 17.57
N GLY A 352 27.19 -39.81 16.85
CA GLY A 352 26.43 -40.71 15.95
C GLY A 352 25.49 -41.66 16.71
N SER A 353 24.72 -42.45 15.99
CA SER A 353 23.84 -43.47 16.55
C SER A 353 24.60 -44.63 17.26
N ARG A 354 25.93 -44.53 17.33
CA ARG A 354 26.83 -45.44 18.03
C ARG A 354 27.82 -44.67 18.90
N PHE A 355 27.95 -45.13 20.15
CA PHE A 355 28.88 -44.52 21.10
C PHE A 355 29.67 -45.61 21.79
N ARG A 356 31.02 -45.57 21.69
CA ARG A 356 31.91 -46.57 22.33
C ARG A 356 32.44 -46.00 23.62
N VAL A 357 32.30 -46.75 24.71
CA VAL A 357 32.76 -46.36 26.04
C VAL A 357 34.00 -47.17 26.44
N ARG A 358 34.96 -46.53 27.12
CA ARG A 358 36.14 -47.23 27.65
C ARG A 358 35.75 -48.17 28.79
N ALA A 359 36.70 -49.00 29.26
CA ALA A 359 36.51 -49.83 30.44
C ALA A 359 36.36 -48.92 31.69
N GLY A 360 35.55 -49.33 32.66
CA GLY A 360 35.31 -48.62 33.89
C GLY A 360 33.86 -48.35 34.18
N ARG A 361 33.59 -47.78 35.33
CA ARG A 361 32.24 -47.28 35.67
C ARG A 361 32.02 -45.97 35.00
N HIS A 362 30.96 -45.88 34.21
CA HIS A 362 30.62 -44.67 33.47
C HIS A 362 29.12 -44.40 33.52
N ARG A 363 28.79 -43.13 33.41
CA ARG A 363 27.42 -42.63 33.20
C ARG A 363 27.34 -41.95 31.84
N VAL A 364 26.58 -42.53 30.92
CA VAL A 364 26.32 -41.99 29.58
C VAL A 364 24.95 -41.32 29.59
N ARG A 365 24.90 -40.03 29.22
CA ARG A 365 23.66 -39.31 28.98
C ARG A 365 23.46 -39.17 27.47
N ILE A 366 22.26 -39.44 26.98
CA ILE A 366 21.92 -39.43 25.58
C ILE A 366 20.63 -38.68 25.42
N ARG A 367 20.56 -37.80 24.42
CA ARG A 367 19.37 -37.06 23.99
C ARG A 367 19.23 -37.25 22.49
N ALA A 368 18.02 -37.45 21.97
CA ALA A 368 17.70 -37.35 20.56
C ALA A 368 17.28 -35.89 20.23
N VAL A 369 17.59 -35.46 19.03
CA VAL A 369 17.26 -34.11 18.52
C VAL A 369 16.82 -34.32 17.07
N ASP A 370 15.70 -33.73 16.68
CA ASP A 370 15.20 -33.69 15.29
C ASP A 370 15.82 -32.55 14.49
N PRO A 371 15.56 -32.40 13.20
CA PRO A 371 16.04 -31.30 12.39
C PRO A 371 15.43 -29.92 12.76
N ALA A 372 14.23 -29.90 13.35
CA ALA A 372 13.60 -28.67 13.85
C ALA A 372 14.27 -28.16 15.14
N GLY A 373 15.09 -29.01 15.80
CA GLY A 373 15.78 -28.67 17.03
C GLY A 373 15.07 -29.13 18.30
N ASN A 374 13.89 -29.78 18.21
CA ASN A 374 13.23 -30.32 19.39
C ASN A 374 14.03 -31.47 19.98
N ALA A 375 14.07 -31.51 21.30
CA ALA A 375 14.98 -32.42 21.99
C ALA A 375 14.24 -33.30 22.98
N SER A 376 14.46 -34.62 22.89
CA SER A 376 13.88 -35.59 23.79
C SER A 376 14.32 -35.45 25.24
N ASP A 377 13.66 -36.12 26.15
CA ASP A 377 14.17 -36.43 27.47
C ASP A 377 15.53 -37.12 27.43
N VAL A 378 16.36 -36.85 28.44
CA VAL A 378 17.66 -37.48 28.54
C VAL A 378 17.52 -38.93 28.99
N LYS A 379 18.12 -39.85 28.24
CA LYS A 379 18.35 -41.24 28.65
C LYS A 379 19.68 -41.36 29.36
N ILE A 380 19.67 -41.92 30.55
CA ILE A 380 20.88 -42.19 31.32
C ILE A 380 21.15 -43.70 31.28
N VAL A 381 22.38 -44.08 30.94
CA VAL A 381 22.88 -45.45 30.96
C VAL A 381 24.07 -45.49 31.93
N ARG A 382 23.99 -46.35 32.95
CA ARG A 382 25.06 -46.61 33.85
C ARG A 382 25.78 -47.89 33.45
N LEU A 383 27.08 -47.85 33.30
CA LEU A 383 27.91 -48.94 32.92
C LEU A 383 28.74 -49.34 34.16
N ALA A 384 28.69 -50.60 34.52
CA ALA A 384 29.58 -51.21 35.54
C ALA A 384 30.96 -51.48 34.92
N ALA A 385 31.95 -51.63 35.76
CA ALA A 385 33.32 -51.97 35.36
C ALA A 385 33.37 -53.30 34.58
#